data_110eec386178982d47fbf2228e36ab46
#
_entry.id   110eec386178982d47fbf2228e36ab46
#
_cell.length_a   1.000
_cell.length_b   1.000
_cell.length_c   1.000
_cell.angle_alpha   90.00
_cell.angle_beta   90.00
_cell.angle_gamma   90.00
#
_symmetry.space_group_name_H-M   'P 1'
#
loop_
_entity.id
_entity.type
_entity.pdbx_description
1 polymer ?
#
loop_
_entity_poly.entity_id
_entity_poly.type
_entity_poly.pdbx_seq_one_letter_code
_entity_poly.pdbx_strand_id
1 'polypeptide(L)'
;MPTDQELIKIVPSSRQLAYQATEFYAFFHFGMNTYTNREWGDGTETPQIFNPTEFVADQWVSAAQNAGMKGVILTCKHHDGFCLWPTRYTSHSVVSSPWKNGRGDVVWEVSEACRRYGMKFGIYLSPWDRNKPCYGSGKEYDDYYLAQLTELLTGYGDIFSVWLDGACGEGPNGKKQIYDWKRYYECVRKYQP
;
A
#
# COMPACT_ATOMS: atom_id res chain seq x y z
N MET A 1 -32.83 8.99 -14.07
CA MET A 1 -32.41 7.62 -13.72
C MET A 1 -32.06 6.92 -15.02
N PRO A 2 -31.05 6.10 -15.08
CA PRO A 2 -30.72 5.32 -16.28
C PRO A 2 -31.89 4.37 -16.59
N THR A 3 -32.11 4.10 -17.86
CA THR A 3 -33.10 3.13 -18.31
C THR A 3 -32.59 1.70 -18.14
N ASP A 4 -33.50 0.70 -18.10
CA ASP A 4 -33.09 -0.71 -18.02
C ASP A 4 -32.16 -1.10 -19.18
N GLN A 5 -32.37 -0.54 -20.38
CA GLN A 5 -31.49 -0.74 -21.54
C GLN A 5 -30.08 -0.15 -21.36
N GLU A 6 -29.93 0.89 -20.56
CA GLU A 6 -28.60 1.44 -20.20
C GLU A 6 -27.92 0.60 -19.12
N LEU A 7 -28.70 0.10 -18.15
CA LEU A 7 -28.18 -0.73 -17.06
C LEU A 7 -27.62 -2.08 -17.53
N ILE A 8 -28.28 -2.73 -18.50
CA ILE A 8 -27.80 -4.01 -19.06
C ILE A 8 -26.56 -3.87 -19.95
N LYS A 9 -26.15 -2.65 -20.32
CA LYS A 9 -24.91 -2.39 -21.07
C LYS A 9 -23.68 -2.30 -20.17
N ILE A 10 -23.86 -2.26 -18.85
CA ILE A 10 -22.75 -2.23 -17.90
C ILE A 10 -22.12 -3.61 -17.86
N VAL A 11 -20.93 -3.73 -18.43
CA VAL A 11 -20.15 -4.95 -18.45
C VAL A 11 -18.82 -4.73 -17.73
N PRO A 12 -18.24 -5.76 -17.09
CA PRO A 12 -16.94 -5.62 -16.45
C PRO A 12 -15.85 -5.32 -17.49
N SER A 13 -14.92 -4.44 -17.12
CA SER A 13 -13.73 -4.18 -17.93
C SER A 13 -12.78 -5.39 -17.93
N SER A 14 -11.86 -5.44 -18.90
CA SER A 14 -10.83 -6.49 -18.96
C SER A 14 -10.02 -6.56 -17.66
N ARG A 15 -9.74 -5.42 -17.02
CA ARG A 15 -9.04 -5.38 -15.73
C ARG A 15 -9.84 -6.04 -14.60
N GLN A 16 -11.14 -5.79 -14.55
CA GLN A 16 -12.02 -6.40 -13.55
C GLN A 16 -12.10 -7.91 -13.75
N LEU A 17 -12.18 -8.38 -14.99
CA LEU A 17 -12.15 -9.81 -15.30
C LEU A 17 -10.80 -10.43 -14.94
N ALA A 18 -9.68 -9.77 -15.24
CA ALA A 18 -8.35 -10.23 -14.89
C ALA A 18 -8.14 -10.30 -13.36
N TYR A 19 -8.71 -9.33 -12.62
CA TYR A 19 -8.69 -9.34 -11.16
C TYR A 19 -9.54 -10.50 -10.60
N GLN A 20 -10.76 -10.70 -11.09
CA GLN A 20 -11.63 -11.81 -10.68
C GLN A 20 -10.99 -13.17 -10.96
N ALA A 21 -10.32 -13.33 -12.11
CA ALA A 21 -9.61 -14.56 -12.45
C ALA A 21 -8.42 -14.87 -11.51
N THR A 22 -7.98 -13.91 -10.70
CA THR A 22 -6.98 -14.16 -9.66
C THR A 22 -7.56 -14.98 -8.50
N GLU A 23 -8.84 -14.81 -8.16
CA GLU A 23 -9.65 -15.53 -7.19
C GLU A 23 -9.06 -15.62 -5.78
N PHE A 24 -7.85 -16.18 -5.64
CA PHE A 24 -7.21 -16.46 -4.36
C PHE A 24 -5.84 -15.75 -4.29
N TYR A 25 -5.69 -14.79 -3.38
CA TYR A 25 -4.46 -14.03 -3.15
C TYR A 25 -4.27 -13.75 -1.67
N ALA A 26 -3.01 -13.52 -1.26
CA ALA A 26 -2.65 -13.15 0.09
C ALA A 26 -2.76 -11.64 0.30
N PHE A 27 -3.06 -11.25 1.54
CA PHE A 27 -2.85 -9.91 2.04
C PHE A 27 -1.78 -9.98 3.14
N PHE A 28 -0.58 -9.44 2.89
CA PHE A 28 0.50 -9.40 3.86
C PHE A 28 0.40 -8.10 4.66
N HIS A 29 -0.14 -8.21 5.86
CA HIS A 29 -0.29 -7.10 6.78
C HIS A 29 0.89 -7.06 7.74
N PHE A 30 1.94 -6.33 7.37
CA PHE A 30 3.19 -6.20 8.11
C PHE A 30 3.57 -4.72 8.23
N GLY A 31 4.12 -4.31 9.37
CA GLY A 31 4.50 -2.93 9.61
C GLY A 31 4.79 -2.66 11.09
N MET A 32 4.68 -1.41 11.53
CA MET A 32 4.88 -1.00 12.92
C MET A 32 3.99 -1.77 13.90
N ASN A 33 2.78 -2.11 13.50
CA ASN A 33 1.80 -2.82 14.31
C ASN A 33 2.32 -4.17 14.80
N THR A 34 3.18 -4.84 14.00
CA THR A 34 3.85 -6.10 14.37
C THR A 34 4.72 -5.93 15.61
N TYR A 35 5.34 -4.75 15.80
CA TYR A 35 6.26 -4.46 16.90
C TYR A 35 5.57 -3.84 18.12
N THR A 36 4.42 -3.22 17.92
CA THR A 36 3.66 -2.56 18.99
C THR A 36 2.53 -3.43 19.56
N ASN A 37 2.25 -4.57 18.91
CA ASN A 37 1.12 -5.45 19.23
C ASN A 37 -0.22 -4.69 19.26
N ARG A 38 -0.41 -3.79 18.29
CA ARG A 38 -1.62 -2.98 18.11
C ARG A 38 -2.24 -3.27 16.75
N GLU A 39 -3.54 -3.18 16.66
CA GLU A 39 -4.25 -3.24 15.38
C GLU A 39 -3.94 -2.00 14.52
N TRP A 40 -3.94 -0.82 15.16
CA TRP A 40 -3.56 0.44 14.54
C TRP A 40 -2.52 1.16 15.38
N GLY A 41 -1.49 1.65 14.73
CA GLY A 41 -0.57 2.60 15.34
C GLY A 41 -1.21 3.98 15.51
N ASP A 42 -0.64 4.79 16.39
CA ASP A 42 -1.11 6.16 16.62
C ASP A 42 -0.33 7.23 15.84
N GLY A 43 0.71 6.82 15.10
CA GLY A 43 1.56 7.71 14.30
C GLY A 43 2.72 8.32 15.09
N THR A 44 2.88 7.97 16.37
CA THR A 44 3.99 8.45 17.22
C THR A 44 5.09 7.43 17.38
N GLU A 45 4.93 6.26 16.78
CA GLU A 45 5.89 5.17 16.85
C GLU A 45 7.25 5.62 16.27
N THR A 46 8.31 5.37 17.04
CA THR A 46 9.65 5.67 16.54
C THR A 46 10.11 4.64 15.50
N PRO A 47 10.67 5.06 14.36
CA PRO A 47 11.26 4.14 13.39
C PRO A 47 12.31 3.19 13.96
N GLN A 48 12.90 3.53 15.10
CA GLN A 48 13.94 2.71 15.77
C GLN A 48 13.46 1.34 16.23
N ILE A 49 12.15 1.14 16.41
CA ILE A 49 11.61 -0.17 16.79
C ILE A 49 11.45 -1.12 15.60
N PHE A 50 11.48 -0.60 14.36
CA PHE A 50 11.33 -1.41 13.16
C PHE A 50 12.66 -2.07 12.79
N ASN A 51 12.86 -3.33 13.21
CA ASN A 51 14.08 -4.09 12.93
C ASN A 51 13.79 -5.58 12.68
N PRO A 52 13.22 -5.95 11.53
CA PRO A 52 12.90 -7.34 11.19
C PRO A 52 14.16 -8.16 10.83
N THR A 53 14.86 -8.67 11.85
CA THR A 53 16.12 -9.42 11.69
C THR A 53 15.97 -10.73 10.92
N GLU A 54 14.78 -11.36 11.01
CA GLU A 54 14.48 -12.66 10.39
C GLU A 54 13.58 -12.53 9.14
N PHE A 55 13.49 -11.33 8.56
CA PHE A 55 12.67 -11.11 7.38
C PHE A 55 13.29 -11.74 6.13
N VAL A 56 12.52 -12.65 5.50
CA VAL A 56 12.87 -13.32 4.24
C VAL A 56 11.65 -13.31 3.32
N ALA A 57 11.63 -12.41 2.35
CA ALA A 57 10.49 -12.25 1.44
C ALA A 57 10.17 -13.51 0.62
N ASP A 58 11.21 -14.27 0.23
CA ASP A 58 11.03 -15.53 -0.50
C ASP A 58 10.22 -16.56 0.31
N GLN A 59 10.44 -16.62 1.63
CA GLN A 59 9.68 -17.53 2.51
C GLN A 59 8.20 -17.16 2.51
N TRP A 60 7.87 -15.89 2.62
CA TRP A 60 6.47 -15.43 2.62
C TRP A 60 5.77 -15.75 1.31
N VAL A 61 6.42 -15.40 0.20
CA VAL A 61 5.84 -15.56 -1.13
C VAL A 61 5.72 -17.03 -1.52
N SER A 62 6.75 -17.86 -1.21
CA SER A 62 6.69 -19.29 -1.47
C SER A 62 5.62 -19.99 -0.63
N ALA A 63 5.40 -19.58 0.62
CA ALA A 63 4.32 -20.12 1.44
C ALA A 63 2.93 -19.81 0.83
N ALA A 64 2.72 -18.56 0.36
CA ALA A 64 1.49 -18.20 -0.34
C ALA A 64 1.30 -18.98 -1.65
N GLN A 65 2.37 -19.14 -2.45
CA GLN A 65 2.35 -19.91 -3.69
C GLN A 65 2.00 -21.38 -3.43
N ASN A 66 2.63 -21.98 -2.42
CA ASN A 66 2.37 -23.39 -2.03
C ASN A 66 0.94 -23.60 -1.54
N ALA A 67 0.30 -22.56 -0.99
CA ALA A 67 -1.12 -22.59 -0.64
C ALA A 67 -2.06 -22.40 -1.85
N GLY A 68 -1.52 -22.25 -3.06
CA GLY A 68 -2.30 -22.06 -4.29
C GLY A 68 -2.73 -20.62 -4.57
N MET A 69 -2.19 -19.64 -3.84
CA MET A 69 -2.45 -18.23 -4.08
C MET A 69 -1.77 -17.74 -5.36
N LYS A 70 -2.39 -16.80 -6.06
CA LYS A 70 -1.93 -16.29 -7.36
C LYS A 70 -1.31 -14.89 -7.28
N GLY A 71 -1.41 -14.25 -6.13
CA GLY A 71 -0.89 -12.90 -5.91
C GLY A 71 -0.76 -12.57 -4.44
N VAL A 72 -0.09 -11.46 -4.17
CA VAL A 72 0.14 -10.91 -2.84
C VAL A 72 -0.15 -9.41 -2.87
N ILE A 73 -0.90 -8.90 -1.89
CA ILE A 73 -1.02 -7.47 -1.62
C ILE A 73 -0.24 -7.18 -0.34
N LEU A 74 0.70 -6.23 -0.39
CA LEU A 74 1.51 -5.82 0.75
C LEU A 74 1.04 -4.47 1.29
N THR A 75 0.93 -4.34 2.61
CA THR A 75 0.75 -3.04 3.29
C THR A 75 2.03 -2.21 3.18
N CYS A 76 2.17 -1.37 2.15
CA CYS A 76 3.35 -0.51 2.00
C CYS A 76 3.40 0.60 3.06
N LYS A 77 2.25 1.14 3.44
CA LYS A 77 2.05 2.09 4.54
C LYS A 77 0.68 1.85 5.17
N HIS A 78 0.61 1.66 6.49
CA HIS A 78 -0.64 1.59 7.24
C HIS A 78 -0.99 2.96 7.86
N HIS A 79 -2.02 3.03 8.71
CA HIS A 79 -2.54 4.28 9.30
C HIS A 79 -1.54 5.01 10.21
N ASP A 80 -0.54 4.31 10.75
CA ASP A 80 0.56 4.91 11.51
C ASP A 80 1.48 5.81 10.66
N GLY A 81 1.36 5.75 9.33
CA GLY A 81 2.14 6.55 8.40
C GLY A 81 3.55 6.02 8.13
N PHE A 82 3.96 4.90 8.75
CA PHE A 82 5.30 4.33 8.53
C PHE A 82 5.38 3.65 7.15
N CYS A 83 6.38 4.08 6.37
CA CYS A 83 6.59 3.59 5.02
C CYS A 83 7.59 2.44 4.98
N LEU A 84 7.20 1.31 4.41
CA LEU A 84 8.03 0.11 4.27
C LEU A 84 9.03 0.19 3.09
N TRP A 85 9.12 1.33 2.41
CA TRP A 85 10.07 1.63 1.33
C TRP A 85 10.79 2.96 1.59
N PRO A 86 11.93 3.22 0.95
CA PRO A 86 12.73 4.43 1.13
C PRO A 86 12.10 5.64 0.41
N THR A 87 10.90 6.02 0.84
CA THR A 87 10.18 7.19 0.29
C THR A 87 10.97 8.48 0.48
N ARG A 88 10.86 9.40 -0.47
CA ARG A 88 11.49 10.74 -0.41
C ARG A 88 10.64 11.77 0.36
N TYR A 89 9.40 11.40 0.73
CA TYR A 89 8.39 12.36 1.20
C TYR A 89 8.21 12.38 2.71
N THR A 90 8.80 11.43 3.43
CA THR A 90 8.85 11.42 4.90
C THR A 90 10.06 10.65 5.41
N SER A 91 10.57 11.05 6.56
CA SER A 91 11.56 10.28 7.32
C SER A 91 10.93 9.17 8.16
N HIS A 92 9.59 9.15 8.32
CA HIS A 92 8.87 8.08 9.01
C HIS A 92 8.77 6.85 8.11
N SER A 93 9.91 6.17 7.95
CA SER A 93 10.07 5.07 7.01
C SER A 93 11.27 4.20 7.37
N VAL A 94 11.48 3.12 6.63
CA VAL A 94 12.60 2.19 6.76
C VAL A 94 13.97 2.87 6.74
N VAL A 95 14.12 4.04 6.10
CA VAL A 95 15.41 4.77 6.06
C VAL A 95 15.84 5.29 7.43
N SER A 96 14.92 5.52 8.34
CA SER A 96 15.19 5.95 9.71
C SER A 96 15.24 4.80 10.71
N SER A 97 15.05 3.56 10.25
CA SER A 97 15.10 2.37 11.10
C SER A 97 16.53 1.80 11.17
N PRO A 98 16.88 1.02 12.21
CA PRO A 98 18.15 0.29 12.27
C PRO A 98 18.22 -0.86 11.27
N TRP A 99 17.07 -1.30 10.72
CA TRP A 99 17.03 -2.43 9.81
C TRP A 99 17.88 -2.18 8.56
N LYS A 100 18.79 -3.12 8.28
CA LYS A 100 19.77 -3.01 7.18
C LYS A 100 20.52 -1.66 7.15
N ASN A 101 20.71 -1.05 8.33
CA ASN A 101 21.34 0.28 8.48
C ASN A 101 20.62 1.37 7.66
N GLY A 102 19.29 1.37 7.67
CA GLY A 102 18.46 2.32 6.95
C GLY A 102 18.40 2.13 5.42
N ARG A 103 18.91 1.01 4.91
CA ARG A 103 18.95 0.68 3.47
C ARG A 103 17.97 -0.43 3.08
N GLY A 104 17.07 -0.80 3.99
CA GLY A 104 16.04 -1.80 3.73
C GLY A 104 14.92 -1.25 2.85
N ASP A 105 14.30 -2.14 2.06
CA ASP A 105 13.11 -1.87 1.28
C ASP A 105 12.27 -3.15 1.23
N VAL A 106 11.26 -3.23 2.14
CA VAL A 106 10.38 -4.40 2.21
C VAL A 106 9.55 -4.54 0.94
N VAL A 107 9.13 -3.41 0.38
CA VAL A 107 8.29 -3.40 -0.84
C VAL A 107 9.07 -3.99 -2.01
N TRP A 108 10.33 -3.59 -2.18
CA TRP A 108 11.21 -4.14 -3.22
C TRP A 108 11.46 -5.63 -3.01
N GLU A 109 11.78 -6.04 -1.79
CA GLU A 109 12.09 -7.45 -1.49
C GLU A 109 10.89 -8.37 -1.76
N VAL A 110 9.67 -7.93 -1.40
CA VAL A 110 8.46 -8.72 -1.66
C VAL A 110 8.08 -8.70 -3.14
N SER A 111 8.19 -7.55 -3.83
CA SER A 111 7.89 -7.47 -5.27
C SER A 111 8.83 -8.35 -6.09
N GLU A 112 10.13 -8.34 -5.78
CA GLU A 112 11.12 -9.20 -6.43
C GLU A 112 10.91 -10.69 -6.11
N ALA A 113 10.52 -11.02 -4.88
CA ALA A 113 10.12 -12.39 -4.55
C ALA A 113 8.90 -12.81 -5.38
N CYS A 114 7.86 -11.98 -5.46
CA CYS A 114 6.70 -12.26 -6.31
C CYS A 114 7.12 -12.52 -7.77
N ARG A 115 8.01 -11.71 -8.33
CA ARG A 115 8.53 -11.90 -9.69
C ARG A 115 9.26 -13.24 -9.86
N ARG A 116 10.11 -13.63 -8.90
CA ARG A 116 10.83 -14.92 -8.94
C ARG A 116 9.89 -16.12 -8.87
N TYR A 117 8.83 -16.03 -8.08
CA TYR A 117 7.86 -17.11 -7.89
C TYR A 117 6.68 -17.05 -8.88
N GLY A 118 6.68 -16.14 -9.84
CA GLY A 118 5.57 -16.00 -10.81
C GLY A 118 4.25 -15.58 -10.16
N MET A 119 4.30 -14.91 -9.02
CA MET A 119 3.15 -14.39 -8.29
C MET A 119 2.87 -12.95 -8.71
N LYS A 120 1.59 -12.56 -8.75
CA LYS A 120 1.21 -11.16 -8.96
C LYS A 120 1.52 -10.34 -7.71
N PHE A 121 2.02 -9.11 -7.89
CA PHE A 121 2.28 -8.18 -6.80
C PHE A 121 1.24 -7.05 -6.79
N GLY A 122 0.72 -6.74 -5.63
CA GLY A 122 -0.19 -5.64 -5.36
C GLY A 122 0.23 -4.84 -4.14
N ILE A 123 -0.24 -3.62 -4.03
CA ILE A 123 0.08 -2.70 -2.95
C ILE A 123 -1.16 -2.25 -2.21
N TYR A 124 -0.99 -2.00 -0.91
CA TYR A 124 -1.92 -1.25 -0.08
C TYR A 124 -1.20 0.02 0.39
N LEU A 125 -1.84 1.16 0.20
CA LEU A 125 -1.35 2.45 0.68
C LEU A 125 -2.48 3.16 1.43
N SER A 126 -2.39 3.23 2.77
CA SER A 126 -3.38 3.92 3.57
C SER A 126 -3.47 5.40 3.21
N PRO A 127 -4.67 5.91 2.88
CA PRO A 127 -4.88 7.34 2.73
C PRO A 127 -5.03 8.05 4.09
N TRP A 128 -5.37 7.32 5.16
CA TRP A 128 -5.32 7.86 6.51
C TRP A 128 -3.88 7.80 7.02
N ASP A 129 -3.36 8.94 7.47
CA ASP A 129 -1.98 9.08 7.94
C ASP A 129 -1.97 9.82 9.28
N ARG A 130 -1.69 9.08 10.34
CA ARG A 130 -1.69 9.59 11.72
C ARG A 130 -0.36 10.23 12.13
N ASN A 131 0.66 10.14 11.27
CA ASN A 131 1.97 10.76 11.50
C ASN A 131 2.12 12.08 10.76
N LYS A 132 1.55 12.22 9.54
CA LYS A 132 1.82 13.37 8.67
C LYS A 132 1.12 14.64 9.15
N PRO A 133 1.86 15.72 9.50
CA PRO A 133 1.25 16.95 10.02
C PRO A 133 0.27 17.65 9.06
N CYS A 134 0.45 17.52 7.73
CA CYS A 134 -0.46 18.10 6.75
C CYS A 134 -1.70 17.24 6.47
N TYR A 135 -1.91 16.10 7.16
CA TYR A 135 -3.15 15.36 7.05
C TYR A 135 -4.33 16.25 7.46
N GLY A 136 -5.40 16.24 6.66
CA GLY A 136 -6.57 17.12 6.88
C GLY A 136 -6.41 18.53 6.29
N SER A 137 -5.36 18.81 5.51
CA SER A 137 -5.15 20.10 4.81
C SER A 137 -5.67 20.11 3.37
N GLY A 138 -6.47 19.11 2.97
CA GLY A 138 -7.04 19.02 1.63
C GLY A 138 -5.94 18.77 0.58
N LYS A 139 -5.84 19.67 -0.41
CA LYS A 139 -4.95 19.49 -1.56
C LYS A 139 -3.48 19.25 -1.20
N GLU A 140 -2.97 19.87 -0.15
CA GLU A 140 -1.58 19.69 0.28
C GLU A 140 -1.29 18.22 0.67
N TYR A 141 -2.22 17.62 1.43
CA TYR A 141 -2.11 16.20 1.76
C TYR A 141 -2.32 15.30 0.54
N ASP A 142 -3.29 15.61 -0.31
CA ASP A 142 -3.51 14.85 -1.54
C ASP A 142 -2.27 14.83 -2.44
N ASP A 143 -1.57 15.97 -2.56
CA ASP A 143 -0.32 16.06 -3.32
C ASP A 143 0.79 15.18 -2.71
N TYR A 144 0.92 15.18 -1.37
CA TYR A 144 1.83 14.29 -0.65
C TYR A 144 1.49 12.80 -0.88
N TYR A 145 0.22 12.44 -0.73
CA TYR A 145 -0.25 11.07 -0.93
C TYR A 145 -0.01 10.58 -2.37
N LEU A 146 -0.33 11.42 -3.35
CA LEU A 146 -0.09 11.14 -4.77
C LEU A 146 1.39 10.98 -5.10
N ALA A 147 2.25 11.73 -4.44
CA ALA A 147 3.69 11.60 -4.63
C ALA A 147 4.19 10.23 -4.15
N GLN A 148 3.76 9.78 -2.96
CA GLN A 148 4.05 8.42 -2.46
C GLN A 148 3.44 7.32 -3.33
N LEU A 149 2.19 7.50 -3.75
CA LEU A 149 1.52 6.56 -4.66
C LEU A 149 2.28 6.44 -5.98
N THR A 150 2.77 7.55 -6.53
CA THR A 150 3.56 7.56 -7.76
C THR A 150 4.88 6.78 -7.60
N GLU A 151 5.60 6.94 -6.47
CA GLU A 151 6.81 6.14 -6.21
C GLU A 151 6.49 4.63 -6.28
N LEU A 152 5.42 4.20 -5.62
CA LEU A 152 5.03 2.79 -5.61
C LEU A 152 4.61 2.28 -6.98
N LEU A 153 3.83 3.07 -7.74
CA LEU A 153 3.34 2.68 -9.06
C LEU A 153 4.42 2.63 -10.15
N THR A 154 5.57 3.28 -9.92
CA THR A 154 6.62 3.38 -10.94
C THR A 154 7.92 2.67 -10.56
N GLY A 155 8.09 2.31 -9.29
CA GLY A 155 9.36 1.77 -8.77
C GLY A 155 9.40 0.25 -8.59
N TYR A 156 8.27 -0.47 -8.66
CA TYR A 156 8.18 -1.85 -8.19
C TYR A 156 7.59 -2.84 -9.23
N GLY A 157 7.64 -2.48 -10.50
CA GLY A 157 7.16 -3.32 -11.61
C GLY A 157 5.64 -3.29 -11.78
N ASP A 158 5.11 -4.38 -12.34
CA ASP A 158 3.68 -4.50 -12.63
C ASP A 158 2.88 -4.73 -11.35
N ILE A 159 1.82 -3.93 -11.16
CA ILE A 159 0.96 -3.98 -9.99
C ILE A 159 -0.45 -4.40 -10.39
N PHE A 160 -0.87 -5.61 -9.96
CA PHE A 160 -2.18 -6.15 -10.33
C PHE A 160 -3.34 -5.52 -9.55
N SER A 161 -3.07 -4.99 -8.36
CA SER A 161 -4.08 -4.41 -7.48
C SER A 161 -3.48 -3.29 -6.64
N VAL A 162 -4.20 -2.17 -6.56
CA VAL A 162 -3.92 -1.07 -5.64
C VAL A 162 -5.09 -1.00 -4.66
N TRP A 163 -4.82 -1.30 -3.39
CA TRP A 163 -5.81 -1.22 -2.33
C TRP A 163 -5.74 0.16 -1.67
N LEU A 164 -6.76 0.95 -1.92
CA LEU A 164 -6.98 2.23 -1.26
C LEU A 164 -8.00 2.01 -0.14
N ASP A 165 -7.56 2.06 1.09
CA ASP A 165 -8.45 1.92 2.25
C ASP A 165 -9.44 3.10 2.31
N GLY A 166 -10.66 2.83 2.79
CA GLY A 166 -11.67 3.87 3.04
C GLY A 166 -11.58 4.53 4.42
N ALA A 167 -10.62 4.12 5.26
CA ALA A 167 -10.47 4.67 6.61
C ALA A 167 -10.17 6.17 6.57
N CYS A 168 -10.87 6.93 7.40
CA CYS A 168 -10.77 8.38 7.49
C CYS A 168 -10.99 8.85 8.94
N GLY A 169 -9.98 8.62 9.78
CA GLY A 169 -9.93 9.12 11.14
C GLY A 169 -9.27 10.50 11.22
N GLU A 170 -9.00 10.94 12.45
CA GLU A 170 -8.26 12.18 12.70
C GLU A 170 -6.76 11.97 12.52
N GLY A 171 -6.08 12.98 11.99
CA GLY A 171 -4.64 13.06 11.93
C GLY A 171 -4.01 13.64 13.21
N PRO A 172 -2.70 13.87 13.23
CA PRO A 172 -2.00 14.39 14.41
C PRO A 172 -2.45 15.80 14.81
N ASN A 173 -3.10 16.53 13.92
CA ASN A 173 -3.66 17.86 14.13
C ASN A 173 -5.15 17.85 14.51
N GLY A 174 -5.76 16.68 14.76
CA GLY A 174 -7.18 16.51 15.07
C GLY A 174 -8.14 16.71 13.88
N LYS A 175 -7.61 16.85 12.65
CA LYS A 175 -8.44 17.04 11.46
C LYS A 175 -8.64 15.74 10.70
N LYS A 176 -9.76 15.65 9.98
CA LYS A 176 -10.02 14.59 9.00
C LYS A 176 -9.74 15.10 7.59
N GLN A 177 -9.24 14.23 6.74
CA GLN A 177 -9.00 14.55 5.32
C GLN A 177 -10.27 14.27 4.49
N ILE A 178 -10.53 15.11 3.51
CA ILE A 178 -11.46 14.81 2.42
C ILE A 178 -10.59 14.38 1.24
N TYR A 179 -10.63 13.10 0.92
CA TYR A 179 -9.77 12.51 -0.11
C TYR A 179 -10.23 12.87 -1.52
N ASP A 180 -9.31 13.26 -2.38
CA ASP A 180 -9.55 13.44 -3.81
C ASP A 180 -9.44 12.09 -4.55
N TRP A 181 -10.44 11.22 -4.35
CA TRP A 181 -10.49 9.89 -4.95
C TRP A 181 -10.32 9.92 -6.46
N LYS A 182 -10.85 10.96 -7.13
CA LYS A 182 -10.73 11.09 -8.57
C LYS A 182 -9.26 11.15 -8.99
N ARG A 183 -8.48 12.04 -8.38
CA ARG A 183 -7.04 12.17 -8.65
C ARG A 183 -6.28 10.89 -8.30
N TYR A 184 -6.67 10.20 -7.23
CA TYR A 184 -6.01 8.93 -6.84
C TYR A 184 -6.23 7.86 -7.90
N TYR A 185 -7.47 7.66 -8.37
CA TYR A 185 -7.77 6.71 -9.45
C TYR A 185 -7.10 7.10 -10.77
N GLU A 186 -7.09 8.39 -11.13
CA GLU A 186 -6.40 8.88 -12.33
C GLU A 186 -4.91 8.59 -12.28
N CYS A 187 -4.27 8.78 -11.12
CA CYS A 187 -2.87 8.44 -10.90
C CYS A 187 -2.61 6.94 -11.11
N VAL A 188 -3.42 6.08 -10.48
CA VAL A 188 -3.30 4.62 -10.67
C VAL A 188 -3.45 4.25 -12.15
N ARG A 189 -4.48 4.75 -12.83
CA ARG A 189 -4.74 4.43 -14.24
C ARG A 189 -3.68 4.97 -15.20
N LYS A 190 -3.00 6.04 -14.82
CA LYS A 190 -1.89 6.60 -15.61
C LYS A 190 -0.66 5.69 -15.63
N TYR A 191 -0.31 5.10 -14.50
CA TYR A 191 0.93 4.35 -14.35
C TYR A 191 0.73 2.83 -14.40
N GLN A 192 -0.47 2.36 -14.06
CA GLN A 192 -0.85 0.93 -14.05
C GLN A 192 -2.26 0.80 -14.70
N PRO A 193 -2.36 0.90 -16.04
CA PRO A 193 -3.62 0.97 -16.80
C PRO A 193 -4.49 -0.29 -16.75
#